data_b1a0f110acdeacbdd19b0ac7aec61967
#
_entry.id   b1a0f110acdeacbdd19b0ac7aec61967
#
_cell.length_a   1.000
_cell.length_b   1.000
_cell.length_c   1.000
_cell.angle_alpha   90.00
_cell.angle_beta   90.00
_cell.angle_gamma   90.00
#
_symmetry.space_group_name_H-M   'P 1'
#
loop_
_entity.id
_entity.type
_entity.pdbx_description
1 polymer ?
#
loop_
_entity_poly.entity_id
_entity_poly.type
_entity_poly.pdbx_seq_one_letter_code
_entity_poly.pdbx_strand_id
1 'polypeptide(L)'
;MKRLDLYKSCVGMLEQAEVEDAEFDALCIFQDMLGDKLPLFRPQEEVPAEAEQRILSLVSERCSGRPLQYLLGQWEFFGYPFCVGEGVLIPRPATETLVENVIEICRREGMTHPHIIDLCSGSGCIAVALKKELPGAEVTALELSERAFGYLEKNIALNGAEVRAELCSVTDPETASRFRDMDIIVTNPPYLTPDEMASLQREVRHEPEQALAGGSDGLDFYRIIASLWRDTLREGGWLCCEYGDGQHEDVKKILLENSYGNITLCRDLAGIMRTASAQKTGG
;
A
#
# COMPACT_ATOMS: atom_id res chain seq x y z
N MET A 1 -19.97 25.48 18.30
CA MET A 1 -20.85 25.47 17.07
C MET A 1 -21.67 24.18 17.03
N LYS A 2 -22.88 24.18 16.39
CA LYS A 2 -23.64 22.94 16.19
C LYS A 2 -22.92 22.03 15.17
N ARG A 3 -23.00 20.70 15.37
CA ARG A 3 -22.30 19.72 14.51
C ARG A 3 -22.56 19.93 13.03
N LEU A 4 -23.84 20.09 12.63
CA LEU A 4 -24.19 20.26 11.23
C LEU A 4 -23.65 21.56 10.64
N ASP A 5 -23.65 22.64 11.43
CA ASP A 5 -23.16 23.94 10.96
C ASP A 5 -21.64 23.91 10.78
N LEU A 6 -20.92 23.30 11.74
CA LEU A 6 -19.47 23.10 11.65
C LEU A 6 -19.11 22.21 10.47
N TYR A 7 -19.82 21.07 10.30
CA TYR A 7 -19.60 20.15 9.18
C TYR A 7 -19.75 20.85 7.82
N LYS A 8 -20.85 21.58 7.62
CA LYS A 8 -21.07 22.34 6.39
C LYS A 8 -20.00 23.39 6.14
N SER A 9 -19.53 24.04 7.20
CA SER A 9 -18.43 24.99 7.10
C SER A 9 -17.14 24.31 6.66
N CYS A 10 -16.81 23.14 7.24
CA CYS A 10 -15.64 22.36 6.88
C CYS A 10 -15.69 21.86 5.43
N VAL A 11 -16.84 21.32 4.99
CA VAL A 11 -17.05 20.92 3.59
C VAL A 11 -16.83 22.10 2.66
N GLY A 12 -17.45 23.26 2.95
CA GLY A 12 -17.26 24.47 2.11
C GLY A 12 -15.79 24.95 2.04
N MET A 13 -15.01 24.79 3.12
CA MET A 13 -13.57 25.10 3.10
C MET A 13 -12.80 24.12 2.20
N LEU A 14 -13.09 22.84 2.29
CA LEU A 14 -12.45 21.79 1.48
C LEU A 14 -12.80 21.94 0.00
N GLU A 15 -14.05 22.21 -0.33
CA GLU A 15 -14.51 22.49 -1.71
C GLU A 15 -13.80 23.72 -2.31
N GLN A 16 -13.68 24.82 -1.54
CA GLN A 16 -12.96 26.02 -1.97
C GLN A 16 -11.47 25.77 -2.19
N ALA A 17 -10.90 24.78 -1.51
CA ALA A 17 -9.51 24.33 -1.67
C ALA A 17 -9.35 23.27 -2.76
N GLU A 18 -10.41 22.96 -3.52
CA GLU A 18 -10.43 21.98 -4.60
C GLU A 18 -10.07 20.55 -4.14
N VAL A 19 -10.48 20.17 -2.91
CA VAL A 19 -10.37 18.81 -2.42
C VAL A 19 -11.45 17.96 -3.10
N GLU A 20 -11.03 16.87 -3.76
CA GLU A 20 -11.90 16.05 -4.62
C GLU A 20 -13.11 15.45 -3.86
N ASP A 21 -12.85 14.86 -2.69
CA ASP A 21 -13.86 14.19 -1.85
C ASP A 21 -14.14 14.97 -0.55
N ALA A 22 -14.47 16.28 -0.66
CA ALA A 22 -14.61 17.20 0.48
C ALA A 22 -15.56 16.70 1.57
N GLU A 23 -16.73 16.15 1.18
CA GLU A 23 -17.71 15.61 2.14
C GLU A 23 -17.17 14.37 2.87
N PHE A 24 -16.51 13.47 2.18
CA PHE A 24 -15.90 12.27 2.75
C PHE A 24 -14.78 12.65 3.72
N ASP A 25 -13.87 13.54 3.32
CA ASP A 25 -12.76 13.99 4.14
C ASP A 25 -13.25 14.66 5.43
N ALA A 26 -14.24 15.56 5.30
CA ALA A 26 -14.86 16.19 6.47
C ALA A 26 -15.50 15.14 7.41
N LEU A 27 -16.19 14.13 6.84
CA LEU A 27 -16.82 13.09 7.63
C LEU A 27 -15.77 12.26 8.41
N CYS A 28 -14.69 11.86 7.76
CA CYS A 28 -13.60 11.12 8.40
C CYS A 28 -12.95 11.91 9.55
N ILE A 29 -12.68 13.20 9.34
CA ILE A 29 -12.15 14.08 10.40
C ILE A 29 -13.12 14.18 11.58
N PHE A 30 -14.43 14.31 11.32
CA PHE A 30 -15.43 14.34 12.38
C PHE A 30 -15.54 13.01 13.13
N GLN A 31 -15.48 11.89 12.42
CA GLN A 31 -15.49 10.56 13.05
C GLN A 31 -14.32 10.37 14.00
N ASP A 32 -13.12 10.73 13.54
CA ASP A 32 -11.90 10.61 14.33
C ASP A 32 -11.94 11.50 15.58
N MET A 33 -12.30 12.77 15.40
CA MET A 33 -12.28 13.75 16.49
C MET A 33 -13.40 13.58 17.52
N LEU A 34 -14.57 13.10 17.11
CA LEU A 34 -15.73 12.95 18.01
C LEU A 34 -15.90 11.52 18.52
N GLY A 35 -15.12 10.56 18.01
CA GLY A 35 -15.24 9.14 18.37
C GLY A 35 -16.58 8.52 18.03
N ASP A 36 -17.34 9.11 17.10
CA ASP A 36 -18.71 8.74 16.74
C ASP A 36 -18.74 8.23 15.29
N LYS A 37 -19.15 6.98 15.09
CA LYS A 37 -19.27 6.38 13.75
C LYS A 37 -20.29 7.09 12.85
N LEU A 38 -21.24 7.84 13.45
CA LEU A 38 -22.27 8.60 12.75
C LEU A 38 -22.32 10.04 13.27
N PRO A 39 -21.26 10.84 13.06
CA PRO A 39 -21.10 12.16 13.68
C PRO A 39 -22.26 13.13 13.31
N LEU A 40 -22.93 12.91 12.18
CA LEU A 40 -24.08 13.72 11.75
C LEU A 40 -25.43 13.21 12.25
N PHE A 41 -25.50 12.08 12.98
CA PHE A 41 -26.74 11.56 13.54
C PHE A 41 -27.35 12.49 14.58
N ARG A 42 -26.53 13.34 15.23
CA ARG A 42 -26.97 14.36 16.21
C ARG A 42 -26.67 15.77 15.72
N PRO A 43 -27.29 16.25 14.65
CA PRO A 43 -26.91 17.47 13.94
C PRO A 43 -27.02 18.74 14.78
N GLN A 44 -27.87 18.76 15.82
CA GLN A 44 -28.08 19.90 16.70
C GLN A 44 -27.24 19.91 17.97
N GLU A 45 -26.46 18.85 18.21
CA GLU A 45 -25.55 18.77 19.34
C GLU A 45 -24.40 19.78 19.16
N GLU A 46 -24.01 20.43 20.25
CA GLU A 46 -22.86 21.34 20.23
C GLU A 46 -21.54 20.56 20.27
N VAL A 47 -20.60 20.96 19.41
CA VAL A 47 -19.24 20.44 19.42
C VAL A 47 -18.47 21.15 20.54
N PRO A 48 -17.76 20.40 21.41
CA PRO A 48 -16.87 20.99 22.40
C PRO A 48 -15.85 21.94 21.75
N ALA A 49 -15.54 23.06 22.38
CA ALA A 49 -14.68 24.09 21.79
C ALA A 49 -13.28 23.55 21.40
N GLU A 50 -12.71 22.65 22.20
CA GLU A 50 -11.43 22.03 21.92
C GLU A 50 -11.50 21.13 20.67
N ALA A 51 -12.54 20.30 20.56
CA ALA A 51 -12.76 19.45 19.38
C ALA A 51 -13.04 20.30 18.12
N GLU A 52 -13.80 21.40 18.25
CA GLU A 52 -14.06 22.35 17.16
C GLU A 52 -12.74 22.95 16.63
N GLN A 53 -11.87 23.42 17.52
CA GLN A 53 -10.56 23.95 17.14
C GLN A 53 -9.69 22.91 16.44
N ARG A 54 -9.68 21.68 16.97
CA ARG A 54 -8.89 20.59 16.38
C ARG A 54 -9.41 20.20 15.00
N ILE A 55 -10.73 20.08 14.81
CA ILE A 55 -11.37 19.83 13.52
C ILE A 55 -10.97 20.91 12.50
N LEU A 56 -11.10 22.18 12.87
CA LEU A 56 -10.75 23.30 11.98
C LEU A 56 -9.26 23.31 11.62
N SER A 57 -8.37 22.94 12.55
CA SER A 57 -6.92 22.78 12.28
C SER A 57 -6.68 21.70 11.24
N LEU A 58 -7.26 20.50 11.42
CA LEU A 58 -7.11 19.38 10.47
C LEU A 58 -7.67 19.73 9.09
N VAL A 59 -8.84 20.37 9.04
CA VAL A 59 -9.42 20.85 7.77
C VAL A 59 -8.52 21.87 7.09
N SER A 60 -7.92 22.80 7.84
CA SER A 60 -6.97 23.78 7.29
C SER A 60 -5.71 23.10 6.73
N GLU A 61 -5.17 22.11 7.44
CA GLU A 61 -4.03 21.31 6.97
C GLU A 61 -4.41 20.51 5.70
N ARG A 62 -5.62 19.94 5.67
CA ARG A 62 -6.13 19.24 4.48
C ARG A 62 -6.28 20.19 3.28
N CYS A 63 -6.78 21.39 3.48
CA CYS A 63 -6.86 22.43 2.46
C CYS A 63 -5.48 22.82 1.89
N SER A 64 -4.40 22.66 2.67
CA SER A 64 -3.03 22.88 2.19
C SER A 64 -2.47 21.74 1.32
N GLY A 65 -3.25 20.64 1.13
CA GLY A 65 -2.89 19.47 0.31
C GLY A 65 -2.32 18.32 1.11
N ARG A 66 -2.29 18.38 2.46
CA ARG A 66 -1.82 17.27 3.28
C ARG A 66 -2.78 16.08 3.17
N PRO A 67 -2.31 14.84 2.95
CA PRO A 67 -3.18 13.68 2.82
C PRO A 67 -4.06 13.48 4.04
N LEU A 68 -5.34 13.17 3.84
CA LEU A 68 -6.28 12.85 4.92
C LEU A 68 -5.73 11.75 5.84
N GLN A 69 -5.17 10.71 5.26
CA GLN A 69 -4.63 9.55 5.98
C GLN A 69 -3.50 9.94 6.94
N TYR A 70 -2.65 10.88 6.53
CA TYR A 70 -1.58 11.40 7.40
C TYR A 70 -2.12 12.26 8.53
N LEU A 71 -3.22 12.97 8.30
CA LEU A 71 -3.88 13.77 9.33
C LEU A 71 -4.53 12.89 10.41
N LEU A 72 -5.14 11.78 9.98
CA LEU A 72 -5.78 10.81 10.88
C LEU A 72 -4.76 9.87 11.55
N GLY A 73 -3.58 9.66 10.93
CA GLY A 73 -2.53 8.80 11.45
C GLY A 73 -2.79 7.30 11.33
N GLN A 74 -3.98 6.93 10.90
CA GLN A 74 -4.38 5.54 10.62
C GLN A 74 -5.22 5.45 9.36
N TRP A 75 -5.11 4.32 8.65
CA TRP A 75 -5.93 4.01 7.49
C TRP A 75 -6.25 2.53 7.44
N GLU A 76 -7.38 2.18 6.86
CA GLU A 76 -7.79 0.78 6.68
C GLU A 76 -7.23 0.23 5.37
N PHE A 77 -6.77 -1.02 5.38
CA PHE A 77 -6.40 -1.79 4.21
C PHE A 77 -6.79 -3.26 4.46
N PHE A 78 -7.50 -3.85 3.55
CA PHE A 78 -7.97 -5.24 3.62
C PHE A 78 -8.75 -5.56 4.92
N GLY A 79 -9.51 -4.59 5.44
CA GLY A 79 -10.26 -4.70 6.70
C GLY A 79 -9.40 -4.58 7.97
N TYR A 80 -8.10 -4.28 7.86
CA TYR A 80 -7.19 -4.12 9.00
C TYR A 80 -6.71 -2.67 9.14
N PRO A 81 -6.52 -2.16 10.38
CA PRO A 81 -6.01 -0.82 10.62
C PRO A 81 -4.49 -0.76 10.44
N PHE A 82 -4.00 0.31 9.79
CA PHE A 82 -2.57 0.58 9.62
C PHE A 82 -2.24 2.00 10.06
N CYS A 83 -1.22 2.14 10.90
CA CYS A 83 -0.60 3.43 11.17
C CYS A 83 0.08 3.94 9.89
N VAL A 84 -0.19 5.18 9.54
CA VAL A 84 0.41 5.87 8.39
C VAL A 84 0.81 7.29 8.77
N GLY A 85 1.73 7.89 8.02
CA GLY A 85 2.18 9.26 8.24
C GLY A 85 3.35 9.59 7.34
N GLU A 86 3.97 10.73 7.53
CA GLU A 86 5.09 11.17 6.71
C GLU A 86 6.23 10.15 6.67
N GLY A 87 6.65 9.79 5.46
CA GLY A 87 7.75 8.85 5.22
C GLY A 87 7.33 7.43 4.92
N VAL A 88 6.03 7.12 4.81
CA VAL A 88 5.53 5.83 4.34
C VAL A 88 4.45 6.02 3.27
N LEU A 89 4.43 5.15 2.26
CA LEU A 89 3.37 5.11 1.25
C LEU A 89 2.03 4.77 1.93
N ILE A 90 0.99 5.53 1.60
CA ILE A 90 -0.37 5.24 2.07
C ILE A 90 -0.87 3.99 1.34
N PRO A 91 -1.36 2.95 2.04
CA PRO A 91 -1.96 1.78 1.40
C PRO A 91 -3.07 2.15 0.41
N ARG A 92 -3.05 1.57 -0.79
CA ARG A 92 -4.01 1.86 -1.86
C ARG A 92 -5.04 0.74 -1.98
N PRO A 93 -6.31 1.03 -2.22
CA PRO A 93 -7.33 -0.01 -2.47
C PRO A 93 -6.98 -0.94 -3.64
N ALA A 94 -6.31 -0.43 -4.68
CA ALA A 94 -5.86 -1.24 -5.81
C ALA A 94 -4.91 -2.36 -5.40
N THR A 95 -4.07 -2.14 -4.38
CA THR A 95 -3.11 -3.12 -3.84
C THR A 95 -3.81 -4.31 -3.16
N GLU A 96 -5.07 -4.16 -2.72
CA GLU A 96 -5.85 -5.28 -2.16
C GLU A 96 -6.02 -6.41 -3.18
N THR A 97 -6.12 -6.08 -4.47
CA THR A 97 -6.16 -7.08 -5.56
C THR A 97 -4.90 -7.94 -5.59
N LEU A 98 -3.74 -7.38 -5.26
CA LEU A 98 -2.50 -8.15 -5.18
C LEU A 98 -2.55 -9.18 -4.03
N VAL A 99 -3.07 -8.78 -2.86
CA VAL A 99 -3.28 -9.68 -1.71
C VAL A 99 -4.25 -10.80 -2.08
N GLU A 100 -5.39 -10.48 -2.70
CA GLU A 100 -6.38 -11.46 -3.17
C GLU A 100 -5.77 -12.48 -4.13
N ASN A 101 -4.95 -12.02 -5.09
CA ASN A 101 -4.28 -12.89 -6.06
C ASN A 101 -3.32 -13.88 -5.38
N VAL A 102 -2.56 -13.43 -4.38
CA VAL A 102 -1.66 -14.31 -3.61
C VAL A 102 -2.46 -15.36 -2.83
N ILE A 103 -3.55 -14.96 -2.16
CA ILE A 103 -4.44 -15.87 -1.43
C ILE A 103 -5.03 -16.93 -2.37
N GLU A 104 -5.50 -16.51 -3.56
CA GLU A 104 -6.07 -17.41 -4.55
C GLU A 104 -5.02 -18.40 -5.10
N ILE A 105 -3.79 -17.96 -5.34
CA ILE A 105 -2.67 -18.84 -5.73
C ILE A 105 -2.43 -19.87 -4.64
N CYS A 106 -2.31 -19.47 -3.37
CA CYS A 106 -2.10 -20.39 -2.26
C CYS A 106 -3.22 -21.44 -2.17
N ARG A 107 -4.46 -21.00 -2.33
CA ARG A 107 -5.63 -21.89 -2.31
C ARG A 107 -5.61 -22.88 -3.47
N ARG A 108 -5.40 -22.41 -4.69
CA ARG A 108 -5.37 -23.22 -5.90
C ARG A 108 -4.25 -24.26 -5.90
N GLU A 109 -3.07 -23.88 -5.41
CA GLU A 109 -1.90 -24.74 -5.32
C GLU A 109 -1.88 -25.63 -4.05
N GLY A 110 -2.87 -25.48 -3.15
CA GLY A 110 -2.97 -26.25 -1.92
C GLY A 110 -1.88 -25.93 -0.89
N MET A 111 -1.34 -24.72 -0.91
CA MET A 111 -0.27 -24.29 0.01
C MET A 111 -0.86 -24.00 1.39
N THR A 112 -0.55 -24.82 2.39
CA THR A 112 -1.02 -24.64 3.77
C THR A 112 -0.06 -23.85 4.65
N HIS A 113 1.23 -23.88 4.33
CA HIS A 113 2.31 -23.20 5.05
C HIS A 113 3.28 -22.54 4.05
N PRO A 114 2.83 -21.59 3.20
CA PRO A 114 3.71 -20.99 2.22
C PRO A 114 4.77 -20.09 2.88
N HIS A 115 5.97 -20.10 2.33
CA HIS A 115 7.02 -19.12 2.62
C HIS A 115 6.85 -17.93 1.68
N ILE A 116 6.44 -16.80 2.21
CA ILE A 116 6.13 -15.57 1.45
C ILE A 116 7.12 -14.48 1.81
N ILE A 117 7.64 -13.79 0.81
CA ILE A 117 8.47 -12.60 1.02
C ILE A 117 7.82 -11.40 0.33
N ASP A 118 7.60 -10.33 1.10
CA ASP A 118 7.07 -9.04 0.63
C ASP A 118 8.25 -8.08 0.43
N LEU A 119 8.51 -7.73 -0.81
CA LEU A 119 9.58 -6.81 -1.19
C LEU A 119 9.03 -5.39 -1.33
N CYS A 120 9.76 -4.40 -0.83
CA CYS A 120 9.32 -3.00 -0.77
C CYS A 120 8.06 -2.82 0.08
N SER A 121 8.08 -3.38 1.30
CA SER A 121 6.88 -3.57 2.14
C SER A 121 6.22 -2.27 2.62
N GLY A 122 6.93 -1.13 2.65
CA GLY A 122 6.38 0.15 3.08
C GLY A 122 5.78 0.09 4.48
N SER A 123 4.47 0.28 4.57
CA SER A 123 3.71 0.18 5.82
C SER A 123 3.54 -1.26 6.33
N GLY A 124 3.90 -2.26 5.51
CA GLY A 124 3.66 -3.68 5.78
C GLY A 124 2.23 -4.15 5.49
N CYS A 125 1.44 -3.38 4.79
CA CYS A 125 0.02 -3.69 4.59
C CYS A 125 -0.19 -5.02 3.85
N ILE A 126 0.64 -5.34 2.84
CA ILE A 126 0.58 -6.62 2.11
C ILE A 126 0.99 -7.76 3.04
N ALA A 127 2.16 -7.68 3.68
CA ALA A 127 2.69 -8.72 4.54
C ALA A 127 1.75 -9.05 5.71
N VAL A 128 1.22 -8.02 6.38
CA VAL A 128 0.29 -8.17 7.51
C VAL A 128 -1.03 -8.78 7.04
N ALA A 129 -1.62 -8.28 5.95
CA ALA A 129 -2.86 -8.83 5.40
C ALA A 129 -2.68 -10.31 5.02
N LEU A 130 -1.60 -10.67 4.31
CA LEU A 130 -1.31 -12.06 3.95
C LEU A 130 -1.14 -12.95 5.18
N LYS A 131 -0.43 -12.49 6.22
CA LYS A 131 -0.29 -13.28 7.45
C LYS A 131 -1.61 -13.48 8.17
N LYS A 132 -2.49 -12.50 8.16
CA LYS A 132 -3.83 -12.58 8.79
C LYS A 132 -4.77 -13.53 8.04
N GLU A 133 -4.74 -13.49 6.70
CA GLU A 133 -5.60 -14.32 5.85
C GLU A 133 -5.04 -15.76 5.65
N LEU A 134 -3.72 -15.92 5.80
CA LEU A 134 -3.02 -17.20 5.68
C LEU A 134 -2.24 -17.48 7.00
N PRO A 135 -2.92 -17.87 8.09
CA PRO A 135 -2.27 -18.00 9.40
C PRO A 135 -1.10 -19.00 9.43
N GLY A 136 -1.14 -20.01 8.54
CA GLY A 136 -0.04 -20.98 8.38
C GLY A 136 1.18 -20.44 7.62
N ALA A 137 1.10 -19.29 6.94
CA ALA A 137 2.19 -18.75 6.17
C ALA A 137 3.35 -18.25 7.06
N GLU A 138 4.58 -18.44 6.58
CA GLU A 138 5.76 -17.75 7.09
C GLU A 138 6.01 -16.52 6.21
N VAL A 139 5.80 -15.33 6.77
CA VAL A 139 5.87 -14.06 6.03
C VAL A 139 7.08 -13.25 6.49
N THR A 140 7.93 -12.86 5.52
CA THR A 140 9.03 -11.92 5.73
C THR A 140 8.78 -10.65 4.92
N ALA A 141 8.96 -9.48 5.53
CA ALA A 141 8.77 -8.17 4.93
C ALA A 141 10.10 -7.42 4.86
N LEU A 142 10.49 -6.96 3.67
CA LEU A 142 11.71 -6.21 3.44
C LEU A 142 11.41 -4.75 3.12
N GLU A 143 12.04 -3.85 3.86
CA GLU A 143 11.91 -2.41 3.67
C GLU A 143 13.28 -1.73 3.73
N LEU A 144 13.50 -0.71 2.87
CA LEU A 144 14.75 0.03 2.80
C LEU A 144 14.75 1.29 3.66
N SER A 145 13.62 1.99 3.73
CA SER A 145 13.47 3.25 4.46
C SER A 145 13.32 3.01 5.96
N GLU A 146 14.22 3.55 6.78
CA GLU A 146 14.11 3.47 8.25
C GLU A 146 12.77 4.06 8.76
N ARG A 147 12.24 5.09 8.09
CA ARG A 147 10.95 5.70 8.46
C ARG A 147 9.79 4.75 8.17
N ALA A 148 9.73 4.20 6.97
CA ALA A 148 8.71 3.22 6.59
C ALA A 148 8.82 1.95 7.43
N PHE A 149 10.03 1.48 7.72
CA PHE A 149 10.31 0.35 8.61
C PHE A 149 9.72 0.56 10.01
N GLY A 150 9.83 1.77 10.56
CA GLY A 150 9.20 2.10 11.83
C GLY A 150 7.66 2.00 11.80
N TYR A 151 7.01 2.26 10.65
CA TYR A 151 5.58 2.00 10.45
C TYR A 151 5.30 0.51 10.28
N LEU A 152 6.12 -0.21 9.52
CA LEU A 152 6.03 -1.67 9.36
C LEU A 152 6.00 -2.37 10.73
N GLU A 153 6.96 -2.08 11.62
CA GLU A 153 7.02 -2.67 12.96
C GLU A 153 5.78 -2.32 13.81
N LYS A 154 5.34 -1.05 13.78
CA LYS A 154 4.11 -0.62 14.47
C LYS A 154 2.88 -1.35 13.96
N ASN A 155 2.76 -1.56 12.65
CA ASN A 155 1.60 -2.20 12.03
C ASN A 155 1.59 -3.71 12.28
N ILE A 156 2.74 -4.36 12.30
CA ILE A 156 2.89 -5.75 12.76
C ILE A 156 2.37 -5.89 14.19
N ALA A 157 2.82 -5.02 15.08
CA ALA A 157 2.40 -5.04 16.49
C ALA A 157 0.90 -4.70 16.66
N LEU A 158 0.41 -3.67 15.96
CA LEU A 158 -0.99 -3.23 15.99
C LEU A 158 -1.95 -4.36 15.62
N ASN A 159 -1.59 -5.15 14.61
CA ASN A 159 -2.42 -6.22 14.10
C ASN A 159 -2.14 -7.58 14.76
N GLY A 160 -1.15 -7.66 15.65
CA GLY A 160 -0.72 -8.92 16.25
C GLY A 160 -0.32 -9.96 15.20
N ALA A 161 0.29 -9.51 14.10
CA ALA A 161 0.71 -10.37 13.00
C ALA A 161 2.12 -10.92 13.26
N GLU A 162 2.32 -12.21 13.01
CA GLU A 162 3.65 -12.84 13.10
C GLU A 162 4.38 -12.69 11.77
N VAL A 163 4.91 -11.49 11.48
CA VAL A 163 5.69 -11.14 10.30
C VAL A 163 7.11 -10.82 10.72
N ARG A 164 8.10 -11.39 10.03
CA ARG A 164 9.50 -11.05 10.20
C ARG A 164 9.81 -9.80 9.37
N ALA A 165 10.20 -8.71 9.99
CA ALA A 165 10.60 -7.49 9.31
C ALA A 165 12.13 -7.37 9.23
N GLU A 166 12.67 -6.97 8.07
CA GLU A 166 14.09 -6.72 7.87
C GLU A 166 14.32 -5.38 7.16
N LEU A 167 15.21 -4.57 7.73
CA LEU A 167 15.64 -3.30 7.12
C LEU A 167 16.78 -3.58 6.16
N CYS A 168 16.50 -3.63 4.86
CA CYS A 168 17.50 -3.93 3.84
C CYS A 168 17.04 -3.51 2.43
N SER A 169 17.98 -3.51 1.48
CA SER A 169 17.70 -3.19 0.08
C SER A 169 17.33 -4.44 -0.71
N VAL A 170 16.21 -4.39 -1.43
CA VAL A 170 15.80 -5.45 -2.36
C VAL A 170 16.66 -5.47 -3.64
N THR A 171 17.43 -4.42 -3.89
CA THR A 171 18.34 -4.33 -5.04
C THR A 171 19.75 -4.86 -4.73
N ASP A 172 20.01 -5.23 -3.47
CA ASP A 172 21.29 -5.78 -3.03
C ASP A 172 21.33 -7.30 -3.24
N PRO A 173 22.29 -7.83 -4.06
CA PRO A 173 22.46 -9.27 -4.26
C PRO A 173 22.77 -10.04 -2.98
N GLU A 174 23.45 -9.43 -2.01
CA GLU A 174 23.73 -10.08 -0.71
C GLU A 174 22.44 -10.31 0.06
N THR A 175 21.51 -9.35 -0.01
CA THR A 175 20.18 -9.49 0.59
C THR A 175 19.44 -10.68 -0.04
N ALA A 176 19.29 -10.71 -1.36
CA ALA A 176 18.59 -11.80 -2.04
C ALA A 176 19.26 -13.18 -1.74
N SER A 177 20.58 -13.22 -1.66
CA SER A 177 21.33 -14.46 -1.42
C SER A 177 21.01 -15.16 -0.09
N ARG A 178 20.38 -14.48 0.86
CA ARG A 178 19.98 -15.03 2.17
C ARG A 178 18.71 -15.87 2.12
N PHE A 179 17.93 -15.72 1.05
CA PHE A 179 16.62 -16.37 0.89
C PHE A 179 16.70 -17.53 -0.11
N ARG A 180 16.00 -18.62 0.18
CA ARG A 180 15.90 -19.82 -0.67
C ARG A 180 14.54 -20.47 -0.47
N ASP A 181 14.12 -21.20 -1.48
CA ASP A 181 12.93 -22.04 -1.45
C ASP A 181 11.64 -21.28 -1.08
N MET A 182 11.57 -20.01 -1.50
CA MET A 182 10.36 -19.19 -1.29
C MET A 182 9.25 -19.71 -2.22
N ASP A 183 8.05 -19.85 -1.67
CA ASP A 183 6.87 -20.19 -2.45
C ASP A 183 6.37 -19.00 -3.24
N ILE A 184 6.38 -17.82 -2.61
CA ILE A 184 5.83 -16.59 -3.20
C ILE A 184 6.72 -15.40 -2.87
N ILE A 185 7.01 -14.63 -3.90
CA ILE A 185 7.49 -13.26 -3.81
C ILE A 185 6.31 -12.36 -4.14
N VAL A 186 6.00 -11.40 -3.27
CA VAL A 186 5.00 -10.36 -3.53
C VAL A 186 5.65 -8.99 -3.42
N THR A 187 5.20 -8.03 -4.23
CA THR A 187 5.77 -6.67 -4.22
C THR A 187 4.83 -5.64 -4.83
N ASN A 188 4.79 -4.47 -4.23
CA ASN A 188 4.32 -3.23 -4.85
C ASN A 188 5.52 -2.27 -4.90
N PRO A 189 6.39 -2.37 -5.91
CA PRO A 189 7.61 -1.59 -5.99
C PRO A 189 7.32 -0.18 -6.53
N PRO A 190 8.24 0.78 -6.35
CA PRO A 190 8.17 2.08 -7.03
C PRO A 190 8.13 1.90 -8.56
N TYR A 191 7.19 2.60 -9.24
CA TYR A 191 6.97 2.43 -10.68
C TYR A 191 6.69 3.71 -11.46
N LEU A 192 6.71 4.89 -10.81
CA LEU A 192 6.44 6.13 -11.51
C LEU A 192 7.67 6.59 -12.30
N THR A 193 7.40 7.09 -13.51
CA THR A 193 8.37 7.76 -14.37
C THR A 193 8.66 9.20 -13.90
N PRO A 194 9.76 9.83 -14.34
CA PRO A 194 10.04 11.24 -14.03
C PRO A 194 8.92 12.22 -14.45
N ASP A 195 8.26 11.94 -15.57
CA ASP A 195 7.15 12.78 -16.07
C ASP A 195 5.91 12.66 -15.18
N GLU A 196 5.60 11.44 -14.72
CA GLU A 196 4.52 11.19 -13.74
C GLU A 196 4.84 11.82 -12.39
N MET A 197 6.10 11.71 -11.92
CA MET A 197 6.57 12.38 -10.70
C MET A 197 6.41 13.91 -10.77
N ALA A 198 6.63 14.52 -11.93
CA ALA A 198 6.45 15.96 -12.13
C ALA A 198 4.97 16.40 -12.09
N SER A 199 4.04 15.48 -12.41
CA SER A 199 2.59 15.73 -12.51
C SER A 199 1.77 15.19 -11.34
N LEU A 200 2.41 14.80 -10.24
CA LEU A 200 1.73 14.26 -9.06
C LEU A 200 0.64 15.19 -8.51
N GLN A 201 -0.46 14.59 -8.07
CA GLN A 201 -1.47 15.28 -7.26
C GLN A 201 -0.84 15.88 -6.00
N ARG A 202 -1.46 16.95 -5.47
CA ARG A 202 -0.94 17.70 -4.30
C ARG A 202 -0.67 16.79 -3.10
N GLU A 203 -1.57 15.86 -2.84
CA GLU A 203 -1.51 14.89 -1.74
C GLU A 203 -0.32 13.95 -1.90
N VAL A 204 -0.14 13.38 -3.08
CA VAL A 204 0.90 12.39 -3.37
C VAL A 204 2.31 12.99 -3.25
N ARG A 205 2.45 14.31 -3.44
CA ARG A 205 3.73 15.01 -3.22
C ARG A 205 4.22 15.00 -1.76
N HIS A 206 3.36 14.68 -0.81
CA HIS A 206 3.72 14.51 0.60
C HIS A 206 4.25 13.10 0.90
N GLU A 207 4.05 12.16 -0.02
CA GLU A 207 4.53 10.79 0.15
C GLU A 207 6.02 10.68 -0.24
N PRO A 208 6.76 9.69 0.29
CA PRO A 208 8.20 9.62 0.05
C PRO A 208 8.49 9.32 -1.42
N GLU A 209 9.31 10.14 -2.05
CA GLU A 209 9.74 9.99 -3.46
C GLU A 209 10.33 8.59 -3.71
N GLN A 210 11.08 8.06 -2.74
CA GLN A 210 11.69 6.73 -2.80
C GLN A 210 10.65 5.59 -2.95
N ALA A 211 9.42 5.79 -2.47
CA ALA A 211 8.34 4.81 -2.60
C ALA A 211 7.57 4.93 -3.94
N LEU A 212 7.87 5.96 -4.74
CA LEU A 212 7.16 6.29 -5.96
C LEU A 212 8.02 6.14 -7.23
N ALA A 213 9.29 6.62 -7.19
CA ALA A 213 10.16 6.73 -8.35
C ALA A 213 10.69 5.37 -8.83
N GLY A 214 10.22 4.92 -10.00
CA GLY A 214 10.54 3.62 -10.61
C GLY A 214 11.71 3.64 -11.60
N GLY A 215 12.49 4.73 -11.66
CA GLY A 215 13.56 4.89 -12.65
C GLY A 215 13.12 5.64 -13.90
N SER A 216 13.94 5.56 -14.95
CA SER A 216 13.76 6.38 -16.16
C SER A 216 12.48 6.05 -16.95
N ASP A 217 12.03 4.81 -16.93
CA ASP A 217 10.83 4.30 -17.59
C ASP A 217 9.84 3.60 -16.63
N GLY A 218 10.06 3.73 -15.31
CA GLY A 218 9.22 3.14 -14.29
C GLY A 218 9.37 1.62 -14.13
N LEU A 219 10.37 0.99 -14.77
CA LEU A 219 10.48 -0.46 -14.84
C LEU A 219 11.73 -1.03 -14.16
N ASP A 220 12.57 -0.20 -13.54
CA ASP A 220 13.85 -0.63 -12.99
C ASP A 220 13.70 -1.71 -11.92
N PHE A 221 12.75 -1.56 -11.01
CA PHE A 221 12.49 -2.55 -9.96
C PHE A 221 12.02 -3.88 -10.52
N TYR A 222 11.17 -3.89 -11.56
CA TYR A 222 10.72 -5.15 -12.17
C TYR A 222 11.86 -5.92 -12.80
N ARG A 223 12.80 -5.23 -13.50
CA ARG A 223 14.00 -5.85 -14.07
C ARG A 223 14.88 -6.48 -12.99
N ILE A 224 15.12 -5.73 -11.91
CA ILE A 224 15.94 -6.19 -10.79
C ILE A 224 15.25 -7.36 -10.09
N ILE A 225 13.99 -7.24 -9.72
CA ILE A 225 13.26 -8.27 -8.98
C ILE A 225 13.13 -9.54 -9.83
N ALA A 226 12.71 -9.42 -11.09
CA ALA A 226 12.53 -10.59 -11.95
C ALA A 226 13.84 -11.37 -12.19
N SER A 227 14.99 -10.70 -12.21
CA SER A 227 16.29 -11.37 -12.40
C SER A 227 16.91 -11.82 -11.08
N LEU A 228 17.10 -10.89 -10.14
CA LEU A 228 17.84 -11.12 -8.90
C LEU A 228 17.12 -12.08 -7.94
N TRP A 229 15.80 -11.94 -7.82
CA TRP A 229 15.01 -12.71 -6.86
C TRP A 229 14.48 -14.03 -7.43
N ARG A 230 14.65 -14.28 -8.73
CA ARG A 230 14.18 -15.52 -9.36
C ARG A 230 14.74 -16.77 -8.68
N ASP A 231 16.01 -16.76 -8.36
CA ASP A 231 16.68 -17.92 -7.79
C ASP A 231 16.36 -18.16 -6.30
N THR A 232 15.72 -17.20 -5.65
CA THR A 232 15.20 -17.39 -4.30
C THR A 232 13.88 -18.19 -4.29
N LEU A 233 13.13 -18.16 -5.39
CA LEU A 233 11.93 -19.00 -5.55
C LEU A 233 12.31 -20.47 -5.75
N ARG A 234 11.52 -21.35 -5.12
CA ARG A 234 11.55 -22.78 -5.50
C ARG A 234 11.06 -22.99 -6.92
N GLU A 235 11.29 -24.15 -7.49
CA GLU A 235 10.68 -24.51 -8.77
C GLU A 235 9.15 -24.50 -8.65
N GLY A 236 8.49 -23.84 -9.61
CA GLY A 236 7.04 -23.61 -9.57
C GLY A 236 6.57 -22.56 -8.58
N GLY A 237 7.47 -21.83 -7.90
CA GLY A 237 7.15 -20.68 -7.06
C GLY A 237 6.66 -19.47 -7.87
N TRP A 238 6.02 -18.51 -7.22
CA TRP A 238 5.32 -17.41 -7.86
C TRP A 238 5.93 -16.06 -7.54
N LEU A 239 6.03 -15.20 -8.53
CA LEU A 239 6.26 -13.76 -8.39
C LEU A 239 4.95 -13.03 -8.67
N CYS A 240 4.47 -12.26 -7.70
CA CYS A 240 3.25 -11.46 -7.78
C CYS A 240 3.63 -9.99 -7.61
N CYS A 241 3.27 -9.11 -8.54
CA CYS A 241 3.60 -7.70 -8.45
C CYS A 241 2.45 -6.79 -8.87
N GLU A 242 2.37 -5.62 -8.22
CA GLU A 242 1.58 -4.50 -8.70
C GLU A 242 2.40 -3.68 -9.70
N TYR A 243 1.72 -2.97 -10.62
CA TYR A 243 2.36 -2.07 -11.59
C TYR A 243 1.47 -0.87 -11.92
N GLY A 244 2.08 0.16 -12.50
CA GLY A 244 1.42 1.38 -12.94
C GLY A 244 0.49 1.15 -14.14
N ASP A 245 -0.44 2.09 -14.34
CA ASP A 245 -1.32 2.04 -15.50
C ASP A 245 -0.52 2.06 -16.81
N GLY A 246 -0.91 1.21 -17.75
CA GLY A 246 -0.23 1.06 -19.04
C GLY A 246 1.03 0.18 -19.05
N GLN A 247 1.61 -0.19 -17.89
CA GLN A 247 2.87 -0.96 -17.83
C GLN A 247 2.70 -2.48 -18.03
N HIS A 248 1.49 -2.99 -18.14
CA HIS A 248 1.21 -4.44 -18.11
C HIS A 248 1.95 -5.27 -19.16
N GLU A 249 2.09 -4.78 -20.41
CA GLU A 249 2.80 -5.52 -21.46
C GLU A 249 4.32 -5.50 -21.26
N ASP A 250 4.88 -4.40 -20.77
CA ASP A 250 6.31 -4.29 -20.49
C ASP A 250 6.71 -5.15 -19.29
N VAL A 251 5.92 -5.14 -18.20
CA VAL A 251 6.11 -6.03 -17.06
C VAL A 251 6.02 -7.49 -17.49
N LYS A 252 5.01 -7.86 -18.27
CA LYS A 252 4.87 -9.21 -18.82
C LYS A 252 6.07 -9.62 -19.66
N LYS A 253 6.59 -8.72 -20.50
CA LYS A 253 7.79 -8.97 -21.30
C LYS A 253 9.02 -9.23 -20.41
N ILE A 254 9.23 -8.41 -19.39
CA ILE A 254 10.34 -8.60 -18.41
C ILE A 254 10.23 -9.96 -17.74
N LEU A 255 9.04 -10.38 -17.33
CA LEU A 255 8.82 -11.68 -16.72
C LEU A 255 9.16 -12.84 -17.67
N LEU A 256 8.71 -12.76 -18.93
CA LEU A 256 9.03 -13.76 -19.95
C LEU A 256 10.53 -13.85 -20.24
N GLU A 257 11.23 -12.72 -20.36
CA GLU A 257 12.68 -12.65 -20.59
C GLU A 257 13.48 -13.26 -19.43
N ASN A 258 12.90 -13.30 -18.22
CA ASN A 258 13.51 -13.89 -17.03
C ASN A 258 12.95 -15.32 -16.75
N SER A 259 12.46 -16.04 -17.75
CA SER A 259 12.00 -17.43 -17.65
C SER A 259 10.89 -17.64 -16.60
N TYR A 260 9.95 -16.71 -16.53
CA TYR A 260 8.66 -16.93 -15.88
C TYR A 260 7.62 -17.36 -16.91
N GLY A 261 6.70 -18.23 -16.50
CA GLY A 261 5.57 -18.68 -17.31
C GLY A 261 4.25 -18.56 -16.55
N ASN A 262 3.19 -19.10 -17.09
CA ASN A 262 1.85 -19.07 -16.49
C ASN A 262 1.44 -17.68 -16.01
N ILE A 263 1.76 -16.64 -16.83
CA ILE A 263 1.56 -15.24 -16.47
C ILE A 263 0.06 -14.90 -16.53
N THR A 264 -0.47 -14.41 -15.42
CA THR A 264 -1.83 -13.89 -15.31
C THR A 264 -1.77 -12.41 -14.98
N LEU A 265 -2.53 -11.60 -15.73
CA LEU A 265 -2.69 -10.17 -15.48
C LEU A 265 -4.10 -9.92 -14.96
N CYS A 266 -4.24 -9.19 -13.85
CA CYS A 266 -5.53 -8.92 -13.23
C CYS A 266 -5.82 -7.42 -13.18
N ARG A 267 -7.13 -7.11 -13.20
CA ARG A 267 -7.64 -5.75 -13.05
C ARG A 267 -7.99 -5.49 -11.59
N ASP A 268 -7.82 -4.25 -11.17
CA ASP A 268 -8.36 -3.78 -9.90
C ASP A 268 -9.89 -3.56 -9.98
N LEU A 269 -10.49 -3.15 -8.87
CA LEU A 269 -11.93 -2.89 -8.79
C LEU A 269 -12.40 -1.73 -9.70
N ALA A 270 -11.49 -0.85 -10.11
CA ALA A 270 -11.76 0.22 -11.08
C ALA A 270 -11.68 -0.27 -12.54
N GLY A 271 -11.30 -1.54 -12.75
CA GLY A 271 -11.16 -2.15 -14.07
C GLY A 271 -9.83 -1.85 -14.78
N ILE A 272 -8.86 -1.25 -14.07
CA ILE A 272 -7.52 -0.94 -14.58
C ILE A 272 -6.62 -2.15 -14.38
N MET A 273 -5.82 -2.50 -15.40
CA MET A 273 -4.81 -3.56 -15.28
C MET A 273 -3.78 -3.15 -14.23
N ARG A 274 -3.65 -3.96 -13.17
CA ARG A 274 -2.91 -3.52 -11.98
C ARG A 274 -1.92 -4.54 -11.43
N THR A 275 -2.15 -5.83 -11.60
CA THR A 275 -1.28 -6.84 -11.01
C THR A 275 -0.89 -7.92 -12.01
N ALA A 276 0.31 -8.48 -11.85
CA ALA A 276 0.79 -9.66 -12.55
C ALA A 276 1.17 -10.74 -11.55
N SER A 277 0.83 -11.97 -11.87
CA SER A 277 1.32 -13.17 -11.19
C SER A 277 1.99 -14.07 -12.23
N ALA A 278 3.21 -14.50 -11.95
CA ALA A 278 4.01 -15.30 -12.87
C ALA A 278 4.74 -16.42 -12.13
N GLN A 279 4.76 -17.61 -12.72
CA GLN A 279 5.37 -18.79 -12.11
C GLN A 279 6.79 -18.99 -12.62
N LYS A 280 7.75 -19.26 -11.71
CA LYS A 280 9.08 -19.70 -12.10
C LYS A 280 8.98 -21.01 -12.84
N THR A 281 9.44 -21.03 -14.10
CA THR A 281 9.53 -22.24 -14.91
C THR A 281 10.96 -22.77 -14.85
N GLY A 282 11.10 -24.10 -14.87
CA GLY A 282 12.41 -24.75 -14.96
C GLY A 282 13.18 -24.24 -16.17
N GLY A 283 14.40 -23.81 -15.97
CA GLY A 283 15.33 -23.43 -17.03
C GLY A 283 16.00 -24.68 -17.61
#